data_4c0f94d7f2579c0d39b29b19008a5d3f
#
_entry.id   4c0f94d7f2579c0d39b29b19008a5d3f
#
_cell.length_a   1.000
_cell.length_b   1.000
_cell.length_c   1.000
_cell.angle_alpha   90.00
_cell.angle_beta   90.00
_cell.angle_gamma   90.00
#
_symmetry.space_group_name_H-M   'P 1'
#
loop_
_entity.id
_entity.type
_entity.pdbx_description
1 polymer ?
#
loop_
_entity_poly.entity_id
_entity_poly.type
_entity_poly.pdbx_seq_one_letter_code
_entity_poly.pdbx_strand_id
1 'polypeptide(L)' 'METIKGSVSKIKILKLSQSPLVRFSLNGVNCLIIKHSLNFLYQVQEGTDLVTCGYYNSRNQFVVSKFCVINSSKVSA' A
#
# COMPACT_ATOMS: atom_id res chain seq x y z
N MET A 1 6.60 -8.03 -12.78
CA MET A 1 6.26 -7.36 -11.53
C MET A 1 6.91 -5.99 -11.51
N GLU A 2 6.18 -5.00 -11.08
CA GLU A 2 6.68 -3.63 -11.06
C GLU A 2 6.84 -3.15 -9.63
N THR A 3 7.65 -2.14 -9.45
CA THR A 3 7.90 -1.53 -8.15
C THR A 3 7.52 -0.06 -8.22
N ILE A 4 6.71 0.40 -7.27
CA ILE A 4 6.42 1.81 -7.14
C ILE A 4 6.58 2.21 -5.69
N LYS A 5 6.96 3.47 -5.47
CA LYS A 5 7.10 3.98 -4.13
C LYS A 5 6.54 5.39 -4.05
N GLY A 6 6.21 5.79 -2.85
CA GLY A 6 5.68 7.12 -2.62
C GLY A 6 5.05 7.21 -1.26
N SER A 7 4.29 8.27 -1.07
CA SER A 7 3.58 8.54 0.16
C SER A 7 2.15 8.02 0.04
N VAL A 8 1.69 7.33 1.08
CA VAL A 8 0.37 6.73 1.11
C VAL A 8 -0.69 7.77 1.47
N SER A 9 -1.81 7.72 0.76
CA SER A 9 -2.96 8.55 1.08
C SER A 9 -4.25 7.81 0.74
N LYS A 10 -5.36 8.32 1.24
CA LYS A 10 -6.71 7.84 0.91
C LYS A 10 -6.88 6.36 1.18
N ILE A 11 -6.44 5.91 2.35
CA ILE A 11 -6.61 4.51 2.75
C ILE A 11 -8.09 4.25 3.02
N LYS A 12 -8.62 3.19 2.39
CA LYS A 12 -10.01 2.83 2.54
C LYS A 12 -10.17 1.32 2.53
N ILE A 13 -10.90 0.80 3.49
CA ILE A 13 -11.22 -0.63 3.54
C ILE A 13 -12.48 -0.84 2.72
N LEU A 14 -12.35 -1.59 1.62
CA LEU A 14 -13.48 -1.85 0.72
C LEU A 14 -14.29 -3.05 1.14
N LYS A 15 -13.66 -4.02 1.78
CA LYS A 15 -14.34 -5.23 2.21
C LYS A 15 -13.68 -5.76 3.47
N LEU A 16 -14.47 -5.96 4.52
CA LEU A 16 -14.00 -6.55 5.76
C LEU A 16 -14.10 -8.07 5.68
N SER A 17 -13.00 -8.74 5.99
CA SER A 17 -12.93 -10.20 6.03
C SER A 17 -11.65 -10.56 6.74
N GLN A 18 -11.30 -11.84 6.77
CA GLN A 18 -10.03 -12.27 7.33
C GLN A 18 -8.85 -11.71 6.56
N SER A 19 -9.05 -11.48 5.26
CA SER A 19 -8.07 -10.81 4.42
C SER A 19 -8.77 -9.61 3.80
N PRO A 20 -8.83 -8.50 4.51
CA PRO A 20 -9.58 -7.36 4.01
C PRO A 20 -9.03 -6.81 2.70
N LEU A 21 -9.94 -6.31 1.87
CA LEU A 21 -9.55 -5.64 0.64
C LEU A 21 -9.39 -4.17 0.97
N VAL A 22 -8.19 -3.65 0.78
CA VAL A 22 -7.87 -2.27 1.10
C VAL A 22 -7.45 -1.53 -0.16
N ARG A 23 -7.96 -0.33 -0.33
CA ARG A 23 -7.54 0.55 -1.41
C ARG A 23 -6.80 1.74 -0.83
N PHE A 24 -5.77 2.17 -1.52
CA PHE A 24 -5.03 3.36 -1.12
C PHE A 24 -4.40 3.99 -2.35
N SER A 25 -3.96 5.23 -2.19
CA SER A 25 -3.26 5.95 -3.23
C SER A 25 -1.77 5.99 -2.87
N LEU A 26 -0.92 5.71 -3.83
CA LEU A 26 0.52 5.80 -3.63
C LEU A 26 1.07 6.71 -4.71
N ASN A 27 1.42 7.91 -4.32
CA ASN A 27 1.94 8.91 -5.25
C ASN A 27 1.02 9.10 -6.46
N GLY A 28 -0.29 9.13 -6.19
CA GLY A 28 -1.29 9.33 -7.24
C GLY A 28 -1.72 8.06 -7.94
N VAL A 29 -1.10 6.92 -7.64
CA VAL A 29 -1.46 5.65 -8.26
C VAL A 29 -2.47 4.93 -7.39
N ASN A 30 -3.53 4.45 -7.99
CA ASN A 30 -4.60 3.73 -7.30
C ASN A 30 -4.16 2.30 -7.04
N CYS A 31 -4.03 1.93 -5.76
CA CYS A 31 -3.50 0.63 -5.35
C CYS A 31 -4.53 -0.20 -4.62
N LEU A 32 -4.43 -1.50 -4.76
CA LEU A 32 -5.24 -2.47 -4.02
C LEU A 32 -4.32 -3.46 -3.33
N ILE A 33 -4.65 -3.84 -2.12
CA ILE A 33 -3.92 -4.86 -1.39
C ILE A 33 -4.90 -5.80 -0.70
N ILE A 34 -4.69 -7.10 -0.87
CA ILE A 34 -5.43 -8.14 -0.19
C ILE A 34 -4.44 -8.99 0.60
N LYS A 35 -3.41 -9.46 -0.09
CA LYS A 35 -2.37 -10.26 0.54
C LYS A 35 -1.60 -9.39 1.51
N HIS A 36 -1.50 -9.83 2.75
CA HIS A 36 -0.85 -9.08 3.82
C HIS A 36 -1.54 -7.76 4.16
N SER A 37 -2.83 -7.64 3.85
CA SER A 37 -3.55 -6.39 4.08
C SER A 37 -3.69 -6.05 5.57
N LEU A 38 -3.77 -7.03 6.44
CA LEU A 38 -3.80 -6.76 7.88
C LEU A 38 -2.49 -6.16 8.36
N ASN A 39 -1.36 -6.69 7.88
CA ASN A 39 -0.06 -6.11 8.20
C ASN A 39 0.04 -4.70 7.66
N PHE A 40 -0.49 -4.48 6.46
CA PHE A 40 -0.53 -3.15 5.87
C PHE A 40 -1.29 -2.17 6.76
N LEU A 41 -2.49 -2.54 7.18
CA LEU A 41 -3.30 -1.67 8.03
C LEU A 41 -2.65 -1.40 9.37
N TYR A 42 -1.90 -2.36 9.88
CA TYR A 42 -1.22 -2.23 11.16
C TYR A 42 -0.02 -1.29 11.08
N GLN A 43 0.73 -1.34 9.97
CA GLN A 43 1.99 -0.62 9.85
C GLN A 43 1.88 0.70 9.10
N VAL A 44 0.86 0.87 8.28
CA VAL A 44 0.79 1.97 7.33
C VAL A 44 -0.36 2.90 7.68
N GLN A 45 -0.10 4.19 7.62
CA GLN A 45 -1.12 5.21 7.82
C GLN A 45 -0.92 6.31 6.79
N GLU A 46 -1.83 7.28 6.79
CA GLU A 46 -1.74 8.41 5.88
C GLU A 46 -0.38 9.08 6.01
N GLY A 47 0.28 9.27 4.89
CA GLY A 47 1.59 9.92 4.88
C GLY A 47 2.78 9.00 5.03
N THR A 48 2.56 7.71 5.29
CA THR A 48 3.66 6.76 5.38
C THR A 48 4.35 6.60 4.03
N ASP A 49 5.68 6.62 4.03
CA ASP A 49 6.45 6.34 2.83
C ASP A 49 6.57 4.83 2.64
N LEU A 50 6.29 4.38 1.44
CA LEU A 50 6.12 2.97 1.16
C LEU A 50 6.74 2.59 -0.18
N VAL A 51 7.34 1.42 -0.23
CA VAL A 51 7.75 0.78 -1.47
C VAL A 51 6.87 -0.44 -1.68
N THR A 52 6.30 -0.59 -2.87
CA THR A 52 5.43 -1.71 -3.17
C THR A 52 5.87 -2.41 -4.43
N CYS A 53 5.64 -3.72 -4.47
CA CYS A 53 5.84 -4.53 -5.66
C CYS A 53 4.53 -5.19 -6.02
N GLY A 54 4.21 -5.22 -7.29
CA GLY A 54 2.97 -5.80 -7.75
C GLY A 54 2.80 -5.68 -9.25
N TYR A 55 1.57 -5.63 -9.68
CA TYR A 55 1.25 -5.58 -11.10
C TYR A 55 -0.06 -4.83 -11.31
N TYR A 56 -0.24 -4.29 -12.51
CA TYR A 56 -1.49 -3.61 -12.87
C TYR A 56 -2.52 -4.64 -13.32
N ASN A 57 -3.76 -4.48 -12.87
CA ASN A 57 -4.85 -5.31 -13.33
C ASN A 57 -5.52 -4.66 -14.55
N SER A 58 -6.58 -5.29 -15.06
CA SER A 58 -7.27 -4.80 -16.26
C SER A 58 -7.98 -3.47 -16.04
N ARG A 59 -8.17 -3.07 -14.79
CA ARG A 59 -8.79 -1.78 -14.44
C ARG A 59 -7.76 -0.71 -14.16
N ASN A 60 -6.51 -0.99 -14.49
CA ASN A 60 -5.42 -0.04 -14.28
C ASN A 60 -5.18 0.28 -12.81
N GLN A 61 -5.50 -0.66 -11.93
CA GLN A 61 -5.21 -0.55 -10.53
C GLN A 61 -3.95 -1.36 -10.22
N PHE A 62 -3.09 -0.84 -9.36
CA PHE A 62 -1.85 -1.52 -9.00
C PHE A 62 -2.14 -2.48 -7.85
N VAL A 63 -2.07 -3.78 -8.13
CA VAL A 63 -2.33 -4.82 -7.15
C VAL A 63 -1.03 -5.16 -6.45
N VAL A 64 -0.98 -4.90 -5.15
CA VAL A 64 0.24 -5.05 -4.36
C VAL A 64 0.44 -6.49 -3.93
N SER A 65 1.59 -7.06 -4.28
CA SER A 65 1.98 -8.40 -3.85
C SER A 65 2.75 -8.35 -2.54
N LYS A 66 3.59 -7.33 -2.39
CA LYS A 66 4.33 -7.13 -1.16
C LYS A 66 4.71 -5.67 -1.01
N PHE A 67 4.97 -5.27 0.21
CA PHE A 67 5.30 -3.87 0.50
C PHE A 67 6.36 -3.81 1.60
N CYS A 68 6.99 -2.65 1.67
CA CYS A 68 7.96 -2.36 2.70
C CYS A 68 7.81 -0.91 3.11
N VAL A 69 7.71 -0.66 4.41
CA VAL A 69 7.65 0.70 4.93
C VAL A 69 9.07 1.26 4.93
N ILE A 70 9.21 2.46 4.38
CA ILE A 70 10.49 3.16 4.41
C ILE A 70 10.54 3.92 5.71
N ASN A 71 11.48 3.54 6.57
CA ASN A 71 11.66 4.21 7.85
C ASN A 71 12.74 5.27 7.70
N SER A 72 12.30 6.47 7.36
CA SER A 72 13.22 7.58 7.15
C SER A 72 13.43 8.41 8.42
N SER A 73 12.67 8.08 9.43
CA SER A 73 12.71 8.90 10.62
C SER A 73 13.97 8.73 11.41
N LYS A 74 14.58 8.07 11.14
CA LYS A 74 15.68 7.95 11.83
C LYS A 74 16.49 8.96 11.99
N VAL A 75 16.48 9.21 11.63
CA VAL A 75 17.16 9.96 11.78
C VAL A 75 17.25 10.66 12.65
N SER A 76 17.11 10.66 13.05
CA SER A 76 17.22 11.21 13.68
C SER A 76 17.80 11.59 14.34
N ALA A 77 18.02 11.68 14.24
CA ALA A 77 18.51 12.11 14.91
C ALA A 77 18.96 12.52 15.39
#